data_0569dbe44e065acd2cfbc1298b888660
#
_entry.id   0569dbe44e065acd2cfbc1298b888660
#
_cell.length_a   1.000
_cell.length_b   1.000
_cell.length_c   1.000
_cell.angle_alpha   90.00
_cell.angle_beta   90.00
_cell.angle_gamma   90.00
#
_symmetry.space_group_name_H-M   'P 1'
#
loop_
_entity.id
_entity.type
_entity.pdbx_description
1 polymer ?
#
loop_
_entity_poly.entity_id
_entity_poly.type
_entity_poly.pdbx_seq_one_letter_code
_entity_poly.pdbx_strand_id
1 'polypeptide(L)'
;MNDRNIVATPKNTGVEDFPDNSLIRFIAEHDIALALAVCSKFGGIEEYIPKRDTIDRIIVHRYIISRLDKMENARTIARSVNLGVSQVARIIRRHLDDSKVVTSEEV
;
A
#
# COMPACT_ATOMS: atom_id res chain seq x y z
N MET A 1 -5.03 -14.21 -42.73
CA MET A 1 -4.59 -14.06 -41.35
C MET A 1 -5.58 -13.16 -40.59
N ASN A 2 -5.95 -13.54 -39.40
CA ASN A 2 -6.97 -12.82 -38.63
C ASN A 2 -6.32 -11.98 -37.54
N ASP A 3 -6.27 -10.66 -37.75
CA ASP A 3 -5.66 -9.73 -36.80
C ASP A 3 -6.36 -9.70 -35.47
N ARG A 4 -7.61 -10.19 -35.39
CA ARG A 4 -8.37 -10.21 -34.14
C ARG A 4 -7.74 -11.10 -33.06
N ASN A 5 -6.90 -12.05 -33.48
CA ASN A 5 -6.27 -12.99 -32.57
C ASN A 5 -4.89 -12.51 -32.08
N ILE A 6 -4.44 -11.36 -32.58
CA ILE A 6 -3.15 -10.80 -32.15
C ILE A 6 -3.39 -9.97 -30.92
N VAL A 7 -2.76 -10.37 -29.83
CA VAL A 7 -2.86 -9.67 -28.55
C VAL A 7 -1.46 -9.44 -28.00
N ALA A 8 -1.34 -8.48 -27.07
CA ALA A 8 -0.06 -8.22 -26.43
C ALA A 8 0.31 -9.36 -25.48
N THR A 9 1.53 -9.82 -25.61
CA THR A 9 2.11 -10.84 -24.75
C THR A 9 3.50 -10.37 -24.31
N PRO A 10 4.07 -10.94 -23.25
CA PRO A 10 5.43 -10.56 -22.86
C PRO A 10 6.48 -10.78 -23.96
N LYS A 11 6.22 -11.67 -24.91
CA LYS A 11 7.17 -11.95 -25.99
C LYS A 11 7.14 -10.90 -27.10
N ASN A 12 5.97 -10.30 -27.36
CA ASN A 12 5.84 -9.35 -28.47
C ASN A 12 5.77 -7.90 -28.02
N THR A 13 5.82 -7.64 -26.72
CA THR A 13 5.62 -6.30 -26.16
C THR A 13 6.90 -5.81 -25.50
N GLY A 14 7.28 -4.58 -25.82
CA GLY A 14 8.42 -3.93 -25.20
C GLY A 14 7.99 -2.78 -24.30
N VAL A 15 8.92 -2.26 -23.51
CA VAL A 15 8.67 -1.12 -22.64
C VAL A 15 8.16 0.09 -23.43
N GLU A 16 8.68 0.27 -24.63
CA GLU A 16 8.34 1.40 -25.50
C GLU A 16 6.89 1.37 -25.98
N ASP A 17 6.18 0.25 -25.81
CA ASP A 17 4.78 0.15 -26.19
C ASP A 17 3.85 0.77 -25.13
N PHE A 18 4.38 1.11 -23.97
CA PHE A 18 3.64 1.75 -22.91
C PHE A 18 3.88 3.26 -22.94
N PRO A 19 2.85 4.07 -22.59
CA PRO A 19 2.98 5.54 -22.68
C PRO A 19 4.15 6.09 -21.85
N ASP A 20 4.86 7.05 -22.40
CA ASP A 20 5.97 7.72 -21.71
C ASP A 20 5.49 8.34 -20.41
N ASN A 21 6.36 8.35 -19.41
CA ASN A 21 6.13 9.01 -18.11
C ASN A 21 4.84 8.55 -17.42
N SER A 22 4.45 7.30 -17.62
CA SER A 22 3.24 6.75 -17.02
C SER A 22 3.60 5.71 -15.96
N LEU A 23 2.66 5.51 -15.03
CA LEU A 23 2.80 4.45 -14.03
C LEU A 23 2.95 3.09 -14.70
N ILE A 24 2.15 2.83 -15.74
CA ILE A 24 2.18 1.52 -16.38
C ILE A 24 3.53 1.26 -17.06
N ARG A 25 4.16 2.29 -17.61
CA ARG A 25 5.49 2.14 -18.19
C ARG A 25 6.52 1.84 -17.11
N PHE A 26 6.42 2.49 -15.95
CA PHE A 26 7.28 2.20 -14.81
C PHE A 26 7.19 0.72 -14.42
N ILE A 27 5.97 0.19 -14.35
CA ILE A 27 5.75 -1.22 -14.04
C ILE A 27 6.36 -2.10 -15.14
N ALA A 28 6.18 -1.74 -16.42
CA ALA A 28 6.70 -2.50 -17.54
C ALA A 28 8.23 -2.57 -17.52
N GLU A 29 8.90 -1.53 -17.08
CA GLU A 29 10.36 -1.51 -16.95
C GLU A 29 10.86 -2.58 -15.98
N HIS A 30 10.03 -2.98 -15.04
CA HIS A 30 10.36 -4.02 -14.08
C HIS A 30 9.83 -5.38 -14.47
N ASP A 31 8.62 -5.42 -15.03
CA ASP A 31 7.96 -6.68 -15.37
C ASP A 31 6.84 -6.43 -16.39
N ILE A 32 7.11 -6.77 -17.65
CA ILE A 32 6.13 -6.56 -18.73
C ILE A 32 4.87 -7.40 -18.52
N ALA A 33 5.02 -8.64 -18.05
CA ALA A 33 3.87 -9.50 -17.81
C ALA A 33 2.95 -8.91 -16.76
N LEU A 34 3.53 -8.34 -15.70
CA LEU A 34 2.78 -7.65 -14.65
C LEU A 34 2.07 -6.42 -15.20
N ALA A 35 2.75 -5.64 -16.04
CA ALA A 35 2.15 -4.46 -16.65
C ALA A 35 0.93 -4.83 -17.48
N LEU A 36 1.02 -5.89 -18.27
CA LEU A 36 -0.11 -6.35 -19.07
C LEU A 36 -1.27 -6.84 -18.19
N ALA A 37 -0.96 -7.52 -17.10
CA ALA A 37 -1.97 -7.96 -16.14
C ALA A 37 -2.68 -6.76 -15.50
N VAL A 38 -1.93 -5.71 -15.18
CA VAL A 38 -2.49 -4.47 -14.64
C VAL A 38 -3.43 -3.82 -15.66
N CYS A 39 -3.02 -3.76 -16.92
CA CYS A 39 -3.87 -3.23 -17.99
C CYS A 39 -5.17 -4.03 -18.13
N SER A 40 -5.08 -5.35 -18.02
CA SER A 40 -6.27 -6.20 -18.14
C SER A 40 -7.25 -5.98 -16.99
N LYS A 41 -6.72 -5.82 -15.78
CA LYS A 41 -7.57 -5.71 -14.58
C LYS A 41 -8.04 -4.27 -14.32
N PHE A 42 -7.18 -3.30 -14.54
CA PHE A 42 -7.44 -1.91 -14.16
C PHE A 42 -7.49 -0.95 -15.35
N GLY A 43 -7.45 -1.46 -16.58
CA GLY A 43 -7.47 -0.61 -17.77
C GLY A 43 -8.70 0.28 -17.81
N GLY A 44 -8.49 1.56 -18.11
CA GLY A 44 -9.56 2.54 -18.19
C GLY A 44 -10.06 3.06 -16.85
N ILE A 45 -9.46 2.63 -15.74
CA ILE A 45 -9.87 3.06 -14.39
C ILE A 45 -8.88 4.08 -13.88
N GLU A 46 -9.40 5.15 -13.25
CA GLU A 46 -8.56 6.07 -12.51
C GLU A 46 -8.37 5.55 -11.10
N GLU A 47 -7.12 5.40 -10.68
CA GLU A 47 -6.79 4.88 -9.36
C GLU A 47 -5.97 5.90 -8.58
N TYR A 48 -6.34 6.08 -7.33
CA TYR A 48 -5.54 6.87 -6.40
C TYR A 48 -4.33 6.05 -5.94
N ILE A 49 -3.16 6.67 -6.04
CA ILE A 49 -1.94 6.05 -5.56
C ILE A 49 -1.48 6.82 -4.31
N PRO A 50 -1.47 6.17 -3.15
CA PRO A 50 -1.05 6.84 -1.91
C PRO A 50 0.40 7.29 -1.98
N LYS A 51 0.71 8.37 -1.27
CA LYS A 51 2.09 8.78 -1.08
C LYS A 51 2.83 7.73 -0.27
N ARG A 52 4.13 7.61 -0.50
CA ARG A 52 4.97 6.69 0.26
C ARG A 52 4.81 6.90 1.77
N ASP A 53 4.76 8.16 2.20
CA ASP A 53 4.59 8.50 3.61
C ASP A 53 3.33 7.92 4.22
N THR A 54 2.25 7.85 3.45
CA THR A 54 0.98 7.27 3.91
C THR A 54 1.16 5.79 4.22
N ILE A 55 1.83 5.06 3.34
CA ILE A 55 2.09 3.63 3.53
C ILE A 55 3.04 3.42 4.70
N ASP A 56 4.10 4.23 4.78
CA ASP A 56 5.06 4.14 5.88
C ASP A 56 4.37 4.34 7.23
N ARG A 57 3.42 5.30 7.29
CA ARG A 57 2.66 5.57 8.52
C ARG A 57 1.80 4.38 8.93
N ILE A 58 1.18 3.72 7.96
CA ILE A 58 0.38 2.51 8.23
C ILE A 58 1.26 1.41 8.85
N ILE A 59 2.44 1.21 8.30
CA ILE A 59 3.36 0.19 8.79
C ILE A 59 3.86 0.54 10.20
N VAL A 60 4.20 1.82 10.43
CA VAL A 60 4.63 2.28 11.76
C VAL A 60 3.52 2.07 12.79
N HIS A 61 2.27 2.41 12.45
CA HIS A 61 1.14 2.20 13.36
C HIS A 61 0.96 0.72 13.69
N ARG A 62 1.04 -0.14 12.68
CA ARG A 62 0.93 -1.58 12.87
C ARG A 62 2.04 -2.10 13.80
N TYR A 63 3.26 -1.60 13.62
CA TYR A 63 4.38 -1.95 14.49
C TYR A 63 4.12 -1.53 15.94
N ILE A 64 3.66 -0.30 16.13
CA ILE A 64 3.35 0.22 17.46
C ILE A 64 2.32 -0.68 18.16
N ILE A 65 1.25 -1.04 17.47
CA ILE A 65 0.20 -1.89 18.03
C ILE A 65 0.74 -3.29 18.35
N SER A 66 1.60 -3.84 17.50
CA SER A 66 2.19 -5.16 17.77
C SER A 66 3.09 -5.16 18.99
N ARG A 67 3.79 -4.04 19.25
CA ARG A 67 4.65 -3.92 20.44
C ARG A 67 3.80 -3.72 21.70
N LEU A 68 2.68 -3.05 21.56
CA LEU A 68 1.73 -2.90 22.67
C LEU A 68 1.21 -4.27 23.12
N ASP A 69 0.92 -5.15 22.17
CA ASP A 69 0.47 -6.52 22.47
C ASP A 69 1.54 -7.31 23.24
N LYS A 70 2.80 -6.89 23.14
CA LYS A 70 3.91 -7.50 23.89
C LYS A 70 4.15 -6.81 25.24
N MET A 71 3.21 -6.01 25.71
CA MET A 71 3.25 -5.32 27.00
C MET A 71 4.34 -4.24 27.07
N GLU A 72 4.79 -3.71 25.97
CA GLU A 72 5.75 -2.61 25.97
C GLU A 72 5.05 -1.28 26.20
N ASN A 73 5.74 -0.35 26.87
CA ASN A 73 5.18 0.96 27.14
C ASN A 73 5.47 1.95 26.00
N ALA A 74 4.75 3.07 26.01
CA ALA A 74 4.84 4.07 24.94
C ALA A 74 6.26 4.64 24.78
N ARG A 75 6.99 4.78 25.88
CA ARG A 75 8.36 5.33 25.82
C ARG A 75 9.31 4.41 25.09
N THR A 76 9.24 3.11 25.40
CA THR A 76 10.07 2.10 24.74
C THR A 76 9.74 2.01 23.25
N ILE A 77 8.46 2.00 22.93
CA ILE A 77 7.99 1.94 21.55
C ILE A 77 8.46 3.20 20.79
N ALA A 78 8.34 4.37 21.40
CA ALA A 78 8.74 5.64 20.78
C ALA A 78 10.21 5.63 20.34
N ARG A 79 11.08 5.05 21.16
CA ARG A 79 12.50 4.94 20.79
C ARG A 79 12.70 4.09 19.55
N SER A 80 11.95 3.00 19.42
CA SER A 80 12.08 2.07 18.31
C SER A 80 11.65 2.68 16.97
N VAL A 81 10.64 3.55 16.99
CA VAL A 81 10.05 4.11 15.77
C VAL A 81 10.48 5.56 15.51
N ASN A 82 11.34 6.12 16.35
CA ASN A 82 11.82 7.49 16.22
C ASN A 82 10.69 8.51 16.20
N LEU A 83 9.71 8.33 17.06
CA LEU A 83 8.60 9.26 17.28
C LEU A 83 8.64 9.77 18.71
N GLY A 84 7.92 10.88 18.96
CA GLY A 84 7.75 11.37 20.32
C GLY A 84 6.83 10.48 21.13
N VAL A 85 7.04 10.43 22.45
CA VAL A 85 6.22 9.63 23.35
C VAL A 85 4.75 10.02 23.24
N SER A 86 4.46 11.34 23.14
CA SER A 86 3.09 11.83 23.02
C SER A 86 2.42 11.39 21.73
N GLN A 87 3.18 11.29 20.64
CA GLN A 87 2.65 10.78 19.36
C GLN A 87 2.28 9.31 19.48
N VAL A 88 3.16 8.51 20.07
CA VAL A 88 2.91 7.08 20.28
C VAL A 88 1.70 6.89 21.18
N ALA A 89 1.62 7.66 22.29
CA ALA A 89 0.49 7.58 23.20
C ALA A 89 -0.83 7.92 22.49
N ARG A 90 -0.82 8.90 21.60
CA ARG A 90 -2.01 9.28 20.82
C ARG A 90 -2.44 8.14 19.89
N ILE A 91 -1.49 7.50 19.24
CA ILE A 91 -1.77 6.37 18.33
C ILE A 91 -2.39 5.21 19.12
N ILE A 92 -1.83 4.90 20.28
CA ILE A 92 -2.34 3.84 21.16
C ILE A 92 -3.76 4.18 21.61
N ARG A 93 -3.99 5.40 22.07
CA ARG A 93 -5.31 5.83 22.53
C ARG A 93 -6.35 5.71 21.42
N ARG A 94 -6.00 6.15 20.22
CA ARG A 94 -6.90 6.07 19.08
C ARG A 94 -7.25 4.62 18.75
N HIS A 95 -6.27 3.73 18.80
CA HIS A 95 -6.51 2.30 18.57
C HIS A 95 -7.49 1.73 19.59
N LEU A 96 -7.30 2.06 20.88
CA LEU A 96 -8.19 1.59 21.93
C LEU A 96 -9.61 2.16 21.79
N ASP A 97 -9.73 3.43 21.40
CA ASP A 97 -11.03 4.06 21.18
C ASP A 97 -11.76 3.41 20.02
N ASP A 98 -11.06 3.14 18.93
CA ASP A 98 -11.66 2.46 17.76
C ASP A 98 -12.13 1.06 18.13
N SER A 99 -11.38 0.34 18.95
CA SER A 99 -11.78 -0.97 19.44
C SER A 99 -13.05 -0.91 20.30
N LYS A 100 -13.17 0.11 21.14
CA LYS A 100 -14.38 0.33 21.95
C LYS A 100 -15.59 0.62 21.10
N VAL A 101 -15.42 1.45 20.06
CA VAL A 101 -16.51 1.80 19.15
C VAL A 101 -17.02 0.54 18.43
N VAL A 102 -16.12 -0.29 17.92
CA VAL A 102 -16.50 -1.56 17.27
C VAL A 102 -17.24 -2.47 18.25
N THR A 103 -16.73 -2.61 19.47
CA THR A 103 -17.37 -3.42 20.50
C THR A 103 -18.78 -2.91 20.83
N SER A 104 -18.95 -1.59 20.92
CA SER A 104 -20.24 -0.97 21.19
C SER A 104 -21.25 -1.25 20.11
N GLU A 105 -20.83 -1.26 18.85
CA GLU A 105 -21.71 -1.51 17.72
C GLU A 105 -22.19 -2.98 17.67
N GLU A 106 -21.39 -3.89 18.18
CA GLU A 106 -21.74 -5.31 18.23
C GLU A 106 -22.78 -5.63 19.31
N VAL A 107 -22.90 -4.77 20.28
CA VAL A 107 -23.87 -4.93 21.35
C VAL A 107 -25.24 -4.40 20.95
#